data_a2fe6457945596500fe22cbaa7b9a281
#
_entry.id   a2fe6457945596500fe22cbaa7b9a281
#
_cell.length_a   1.000
_cell.length_b   1.000
_cell.length_c   1.000
_cell.angle_alpha   90.00
_cell.angle_beta   90.00
_cell.angle_gamma   90.00
#
_symmetry.space_group_name_H-M   'P 1'
#
loop_
_entity.id
_entity.type
_entity.pdbx_description
1 polymer ?
#
loop_
_entity_poly.entity_id
_entity_poly.type
_entity_poly.pdbx_seq_one_letter_code
_entity_poly.pdbx_strand_id
1 'polypeptide(L)'
;MWGDSPRADFAGAALAGIRCFLLPQPTPLPYTKTPADAVGGVAIATLQNCCQNLNPSAALGAELLGPLAVGFATWLHGQRAAIPGAKLVFLARDMYLVRPVYQLLYPEEETFYLKVSRQSLLPALLQCPMNEQALALLADTLPRQQLTQRQIAAYLGFAAPKGYATKTYDLRTRPLPCRTKEMLLALAAHSKLPEGEPLRRRAEQARAYLEQAGLTNGPVLLVDIGSGRRMLEQITPPFLV
;
A
#
# COMPACT_ATOMS: atom_id res chain seq x y z
N MET A 1 -15.31 -31.10 -34.35
CA MET A 1 -13.97 -30.50 -34.42
C MET A 1 -14.01 -29.13 -33.83
N TRP A 2 -13.00 -28.70 -33.13
CA TRP A 2 -12.84 -27.34 -32.61
C TRP A 2 -11.65 -26.73 -33.33
N GLY A 3 -11.79 -25.49 -33.80
CA GLY A 3 -10.72 -24.81 -34.51
C GLY A 3 -10.83 -23.30 -34.38
N ASP A 4 -9.76 -22.58 -34.60
CA ASP A 4 -9.66 -21.12 -34.46
C ASP A 4 -9.58 -20.40 -35.83
N SER A 5 -9.31 -21.13 -36.89
CA SER A 5 -9.25 -20.57 -38.24
C SER A 5 -10.60 -20.68 -38.97
N PRO A 6 -11.27 -19.55 -39.33
CA PRO A 6 -12.48 -19.58 -40.12
C PRO A 6 -12.31 -20.26 -41.48
N ARG A 7 -11.16 -20.17 -42.11
CA ARG A 7 -10.87 -20.75 -43.42
C ARG A 7 -10.36 -22.19 -43.31
N ALA A 8 -9.32 -22.42 -42.54
CA ALA A 8 -8.68 -23.76 -42.48
C ALA A 8 -9.54 -24.77 -41.72
N ASP A 9 -10.01 -24.38 -40.53
CA ASP A 9 -10.69 -25.33 -39.65
C ASP A 9 -12.22 -25.37 -39.91
N PHE A 10 -12.88 -24.22 -39.98
CA PHE A 10 -14.33 -24.20 -40.13
C PHE A 10 -14.77 -24.52 -41.55
N ALA A 11 -14.24 -23.81 -42.55
CA ALA A 11 -14.63 -24.04 -43.94
C ALA A 11 -14.15 -25.41 -44.47
N GLY A 12 -12.96 -25.81 -44.12
CA GLY A 12 -12.43 -27.13 -44.47
C GLY A 12 -13.23 -28.27 -43.84
N ALA A 13 -13.58 -28.17 -42.56
CA ALA A 13 -14.41 -29.16 -41.89
C ALA A 13 -15.83 -29.23 -42.47
N ALA A 14 -16.44 -28.07 -42.81
CA ALA A 14 -17.75 -28.00 -43.43
C ALA A 14 -17.79 -28.71 -44.81
N LEU A 15 -16.77 -28.52 -45.65
CA LEU A 15 -16.62 -29.20 -46.92
C LEU A 15 -16.45 -30.74 -46.75
N ALA A 16 -15.89 -31.18 -45.66
CA ALA A 16 -15.75 -32.59 -45.33
C ALA A 16 -16.96 -33.19 -44.57
N GLY A 17 -18.04 -32.41 -44.39
CA GLY A 17 -19.23 -32.83 -43.64
C GLY A 17 -18.99 -32.98 -42.13
N ILE A 18 -17.91 -32.44 -41.61
CA ILE A 18 -17.57 -32.50 -40.20
C ILE A 18 -18.13 -31.27 -39.46
N ARG A 19 -18.87 -31.51 -38.38
CA ARG A 19 -19.32 -30.46 -37.51
C ARG A 19 -18.17 -29.78 -36.81
N CYS A 20 -17.98 -28.48 -37.08
CA CYS A 20 -16.89 -27.69 -36.46
C CYS A 20 -17.48 -26.56 -35.60
N PHE A 21 -16.85 -26.29 -34.50
CA PHE A 21 -17.07 -25.14 -33.62
C PHE A 21 -15.88 -24.21 -33.74
N LEU A 22 -16.16 -22.97 -34.14
CA LEU A 22 -15.13 -21.94 -34.21
C LEU A 22 -14.89 -21.38 -32.82
N LEU A 23 -13.63 -21.46 -32.37
CA LEU A 23 -13.22 -20.79 -31.11
C LEU A 23 -13.13 -19.28 -31.34
N PRO A 24 -13.57 -18.47 -30.37
CA PRO A 24 -13.35 -17.04 -30.43
C PRO A 24 -11.86 -16.75 -30.57
N GLN A 25 -11.48 -15.99 -31.59
CA GLN A 25 -10.11 -15.52 -31.69
C GLN A 25 -9.87 -14.45 -30.62
N PRO A 26 -8.80 -14.52 -29.83
CA PRO A 26 -8.44 -13.43 -28.96
C PRO A 26 -8.21 -12.18 -29.80
N THR A 27 -8.70 -11.03 -29.33
CA THR A 27 -8.41 -9.74 -29.95
C THR A 27 -6.91 -9.57 -30.00
N PRO A 28 -6.30 -9.39 -31.20
CA PRO A 28 -4.86 -9.19 -31.28
C PRO A 28 -4.49 -7.97 -30.44
N LEU A 29 -3.61 -8.14 -29.47
CA LEU A 29 -3.02 -6.99 -28.82
C LEU A 29 -2.28 -6.16 -29.87
N PRO A 30 -2.36 -4.82 -29.82
CA PRO A 30 -1.64 -3.96 -30.75
C PRO A 30 -0.13 -4.12 -30.52
N TYR A 31 0.49 -5.06 -31.22
CA TYR A 31 1.94 -5.20 -31.19
C TYR A 31 2.54 -4.15 -32.10
N THR A 32 3.34 -3.27 -31.52
CA THR A 32 4.29 -2.51 -32.31
C THR A 32 5.43 -3.48 -32.73
N LYS A 33 5.86 -3.46 -33.97
CA LYS A 33 6.83 -4.42 -34.54
C LYS A 33 8.27 -4.12 -34.09
N THR A 34 8.49 -4.03 -32.78
CA THR A 34 9.84 -3.80 -32.23
C THR A 34 10.44 -5.09 -31.67
N PRO A 35 11.77 -5.23 -31.58
CA PRO A 35 12.39 -6.37 -30.94
C PRO A 35 11.93 -6.60 -29.48
N ALA A 36 11.59 -5.52 -28.76
CA ALA A 36 11.04 -5.59 -27.42
C ALA A 36 9.68 -6.31 -27.38
N ASP A 37 8.85 -6.14 -28.42
CA ASP A 37 7.54 -6.81 -28.51
C ASP A 37 7.68 -8.31 -28.75
N ALA A 38 8.70 -8.73 -29.50
CA ALA A 38 8.98 -10.15 -29.71
C ALA A 38 9.37 -10.83 -28.39
N VAL A 39 10.24 -10.22 -27.58
CA VAL A 39 10.60 -10.72 -26.25
C VAL A 39 9.38 -10.73 -25.33
N GLY A 40 8.59 -9.65 -25.32
CA GLY A 40 7.35 -9.56 -24.57
C GLY A 40 6.33 -10.65 -24.98
N GLY A 41 6.19 -10.90 -26.27
CA GLY A 41 5.33 -11.96 -26.82
C GLY A 41 5.74 -13.36 -26.34
N VAL A 42 7.04 -13.68 -26.37
CA VAL A 42 7.56 -14.95 -25.86
C VAL A 42 7.31 -15.08 -24.34
N ALA A 43 7.55 -14.01 -23.58
CA ALA A 43 7.32 -14.02 -22.14
C ALA A 43 5.84 -14.26 -21.81
N ILE A 44 4.91 -13.59 -22.50
CA ILE A 44 3.46 -13.78 -22.34
C ILE A 44 3.05 -15.21 -22.71
N ALA A 45 3.51 -15.74 -23.85
CA ALA A 45 3.18 -17.10 -24.27
C ALA A 45 3.71 -18.15 -23.27
N THR A 46 4.93 -17.96 -22.75
CA THR A 46 5.49 -18.80 -21.72
C THR A 46 4.65 -18.78 -20.45
N LEU A 47 4.28 -17.57 -20.00
CA LEU A 47 3.46 -17.40 -18.82
C LEU A 47 2.07 -18.06 -18.98
N GLN A 48 1.41 -17.88 -20.12
CA GLN A 48 0.14 -18.51 -20.42
C GLN A 48 0.25 -20.05 -20.42
N ASN A 49 1.30 -20.61 -20.99
CA ASN A 49 1.54 -22.05 -20.93
C ASN A 49 1.74 -22.56 -19.49
N CYS A 50 2.46 -21.82 -18.66
CA CYS A 50 2.62 -22.15 -17.23
C CYS A 50 1.30 -22.07 -16.46
N CYS A 51 0.37 -21.23 -16.89
CA CYS A 51 -0.91 -20.99 -16.22
C CYS A 51 -2.03 -21.94 -16.64
N GLN A 52 -1.86 -22.78 -17.68
CA GLN A 52 -2.91 -23.62 -18.25
C GLN A 52 -3.62 -24.55 -17.24
N ASN A 53 -2.92 -24.99 -16.22
CA ASN A 53 -3.46 -25.88 -15.19
C ASN A 53 -3.89 -25.15 -13.90
N LEU A 54 -3.81 -23.83 -13.87
CA LEU A 54 -4.24 -23.02 -12.74
C LEU A 54 -5.75 -22.80 -12.79
N ASN A 55 -6.37 -22.61 -11.62
CA ASN A 55 -7.73 -22.11 -11.59
C ASN A 55 -7.79 -20.67 -12.15
N PRO A 56 -8.95 -20.21 -12.65
CA PRO A 56 -9.06 -18.91 -13.33
C PRO A 56 -8.53 -17.72 -12.52
N SER A 57 -8.75 -17.70 -11.21
CA SER A 57 -8.26 -16.63 -10.33
C SER A 57 -6.74 -16.64 -10.20
N ALA A 58 -6.14 -17.82 -10.09
CA ALA A 58 -4.69 -17.97 -10.01
C ALA A 58 -4.03 -17.63 -11.36
N ALA A 59 -4.63 -18.07 -12.48
CA ALA A 59 -4.16 -17.70 -13.81
C ALA A 59 -4.18 -16.20 -14.04
N LEU A 60 -5.29 -15.53 -13.72
CA LEU A 60 -5.41 -14.08 -13.80
C LEU A 60 -4.36 -13.38 -12.90
N GLY A 61 -4.16 -13.88 -11.69
CA GLY A 61 -3.13 -13.36 -10.78
C GLY A 61 -1.73 -13.47 -11.37
N ALA A 62 -1.39 -14.64 -11.94
CA ALA A 62 -0.10 -14.87 -12.54
C ALA A 62 0.12 -14.03 -13.82
N GLU A 63 -0.89 -13.95 -14.69
CA GLU A 63 -0.79 -13.23 -15.97
C GLU A 63 -0.77 -11.71 -15.81
N LEU A 64 -1.51 -11.17 -14.84
CA LEU A 64 -1.63 -9.73 -14.65
C LEU A 64 -0.73 -9.21 -13.54
N LEU A 65 -0.82 -9.78 -12.33
CA LEU A 65 -0.10 -9.28 -11.16
C LEU A 65 1.34 -9.77 -11.10
N GLY A 66 1.64 -10.95 -11.66
CA GLY A 66 2.98 -11.50 -11.70
C GLY A 66 3.99 -10.58 -12.38
N PRO A 67 3.79 -10.23 -13.66
CA PRO A 67 4.69 -9.32 -14.38
C PRO A 67 4.80 -7.93 -13.71
N LEU A 68 3.70 -7.41 -13.17
CA LEU A 68 3.69 -6.14 -12.44
C LEU A 68 4.55 -6.21 -11.17
N ALA A 69 4.39 -7.28 -10.39
CA ALA A 69 5.14 -7.47 -9.15
C ALA A 69 6.63 -7.71 -9.40
N VAL A 70 6.98 -8.48 -10.45
CA VAL A 70 8.37 -8.68 -10.90
C VAL A 70 8.99 -7.37 -11.36
N GLY A 71 8.30 -6.62 -12.22
CA GLY A 71 8.77 -5.31 -12.71
C GLY A 71 8.99 -4.31 -11.57
N PHE A 72 8.05 -4.27 -10.62
CA PHE A 72 8.18 -3.42 -9.45
C PHE A 72 9.33 -3.85 -8.53
N ALA A 73 9.49 -5.15 -8.28
CA ALA A 73 10.58 -5.68 -7.47
C ALA A 73 11.96 -5.38 -8.11
N THR A 74 12.07 -5.53 -9.43
CA THR A 74 13.30 -5.22 -10.18
C THR A 74 13.62 -3.72 -10.12
N TRP A 75 12.63 -2.86 -10.33
CA TRP A 75 12.79 -1.43 -10.18
C TRP A 75 13.23 -1.05 -8.75
N LEU A 76 12.62 -1.65 -7.75
CA LEU A 76 12.92 -1.41 -6.34
C LEU A 76 14.35 -1.82 -5.98
N HIS A 77 14.84 -2.94 -6.53
CA HIS A 77 16.23 -3.37 -6.39
C HIS A 77 17.20 -2.29 -6.92
N GLY A 78 16.90 -1.72 -8.09
CA GLY A 78 17.67 -0.59 -8.63
C GLY A 78 17.65 0.64 -7.72
N GLN A 79 16.50 0.98 -7.10
CA GLN A 79 16.41 2.10 -6.16
C GLN A 79 17.23 1.84 -4.89
N ARG A 80 17.21 0.61 -4.37
CA ARG A 80 18.00 0.22 -3.21
C ARG A 80 19.50 0.32 -3.48
N ALA A 81 19.94 -0.11 -4.67
CA ALA A 81 21.34 -0.03 -5.08
C ALA A 81 21.87 1.42 -5.12
N ALA A 82 21.01 2.41 -5.34
CA ALA A 82 21.35 3.82 -5.32
C ALA A 82 21.58 4.38 -3.89
N ILE A 83 21.17 3.64 -2.84
CA ILE A 83 21.31 4.06 -1.43
C ILE A 83 22.06 2.98 -0.67
N PRO A 84 23.41 3.03 -0.63
CA PRO A 84 24.21 2.02 0.03
C PRO A 84 23.85 1.84 1.51
N GLY A 85 23.69 0.59 1.94
CA GLY A 85 23.33 0.25 3.31
C GLY A 85 21.86 0.47 3.68
N ALA A 86 21.01 0.90 2.74
CA ALA A 86 19.58 1.08 3.01
C ALA A 86 18.89 -0.24 3.34
N LYS A 87 18.15 -0.24 4.44
CA LYS A 87 17.25 -1.31 4.83
C LYS A 87 15.97 -1.21 4.02
N LEU A 88 15.56 -2.32 3.40
CA LEU A 88 14.34 -2.38 2.60
C LEU A 88 13.17 -2.83 3.47
N VAL A 89 12.18 -1.96 3.62
CA VAL A 89 11.06 -2.15 4.54
C VAL A 89 9.74 -2.06 3.79
N PHE A 90 9.05 -3.18 3.71
CA PHE A 90 7.74 -3.30 3.08
C PHE A 90 6.62 -3.04 4.08
N LEU A 91 5.76 -2.07 3.80
CA LEU A 91 4.64 -1.75 4.67
C LEU A 91 3.46 -2.73 4.47
N ALA A 92 2.90 -3.22 5.56
CA ALA A 92 1.66 -3.98 5.52
C ALA A 92 0.52 -3.00 5.14
N ARG A 93 -0.40 -3.41 4.39
CA ARG A 93 -0.95 -4.67 3.83
C ARG A 93 -0.56 -4.82 2.36
N ASP A 94 -0.38 -3.69 1.68
CA ASP A 94 -0.28 -3.59 0.22
C ASP A 94 0.97 -4.30 -0.31
N MET A 95 2.03 -4.34 0.50
CA MET A 95 3.28 -5.01 0.14
C MET A 95 3.31 -6.51 0.46
N TYR A 96 2.19 -7.11 0.88
CA TYR A 96 2.11 -8.53 1.21
C TYR A 96 2.48 -9.43 0.03
N LEU A 97 2.08 -9.06 -1.19
CA LEU A 97 2.36 -9.83 -2.40
C LEU A 97 3.75 -9.51 -2.99
N VAL A 98 4.18 -8.27 -2.89
CA VAL A 98 5.42 -7.81 -3.54
C VAL A 98 6.66 -8.31 -2.81
N ARG A 99 6.64 -8.31 -1.48
CA ARG A 99 7.80 -8.77 -0.69
C ARG A 99 8.23 -10.21 -1.00
N PRO A 100 7.35 -11.22 -1.04
CA PRO A 100 7.75 -12.58 -1.44
C PRO A 100 8.34 -12.65 -2.84
N VAL A 101 7.81 -11.89 -3.80
CA VAL A 101 8.36 -11.82 -5.16
C VAL A 101 9.77 -11.22 -5.13
N TYR A 102 9.97 -10.16 -4.36
CA TYR A 102 11.29 -9.56 -4.18
C TYR A 102 12.29 -10.55 -3.58
N GLN A 103 11.89 -11.27 -2.54
CA GLN A 103 12.73 -12.29 -1.89
C GLN A 103 13.07 -13.48 -2.78
N LEU A 104 12.17 -13.84 -3.71
CA LEU A 104 12.45 -14.86 -4.71
C LEU A 104 13.50 -14.40 -5.74
N LEU A 105 13.46 -13.14 -6.14
CA LEU A 105 14.39 -12.57 -7.11
C LEU A 105 15.76 -12.23 -6.49
N TYR A 106 15.76 -11.81 -5.23
CA TYR A 106 16.94 -11.31 -4.51
C TYR A 106 17.04 -11.95 -3.12
N PRO A 107 17.27 -13.26 -3.02
CA PRO A 107 17.24 -14.01 -1.75
C PRO A 107 18.30 -13.57 -0.75
N GLU A 108 19.43 -13.03 -1.23
CA GLU A 108 20.54 -12.55 -0.39
C GLU A 108 20.26 -11.20 0.26
N GLU A 109 19.17 -10.53 -0.14
CA GLU A 109 18.83 -9.22 0.39
C GLU A 109 17.89 -9.30 1.58
N GLU A 110 18.33 -8.73 2.70
CA GLU A 110 17.49 -8.64 3.89
C GLU A 110 16.34 -7.67 3.67
N THR A 111 15.12 -8.12 3.97
CA THR A 111 13.90 -7.34 3.85
C THR A 111 13.08 -7.41 5.12
N PHE A 112 12.50 -6.28 5.52
CA PHE A 112 11.61 -6.20 6.67
C PHE A 112 10.16 -6.04 6.22
N TYR A 113 9.22 -6.65 6.94
CA TYR A 113 7.80 -6.46 6.74
C TYR A 113 7.19 -5.79 7.95
N LEU A 114 6.89 -4.49 7.83
CA LEU A 114 6.45 -3.66 8.93
C LEU A 114 4.93 -3.66 9.06
N LYS A 115 4.43 -4.24 10.14
CA LYS A 115 2.99 -4.31 10.45
C LYS A 115 2.53 -3.07 11.19
N VAL A 116 2.42 -1.96 10.49
CA VAL A 116 1.92 -0.69 11.02
C VAL A 116 0.69 -0.20 10.28
N SER A 117 -0.08 0.61 10.95
CA SER A 117 -1.23 1.33 10.39
C SER A 117 -1.21 2.77 10.87
N ARG A 118 -1.91 3.65 10.17
CA ARG A 118 -2.08 5.05 10.61
C ARG A 118 -2.58 5.14 12.05
N GLN A 119 -3.49 4.26 12.42
CA GLN A 119 -4.06 4.23 13.77
C GLN A 119 -3.07 3.73 14.83
N SER A 120 -2.18 2.77 14.48
CA SER A 120 -1.16 2.29 15.43
C SER A 120 -0.05 3.31 15.66
N LEU A 121 0.21 4.21 14.71
CA LEU A 121 1.21 5.27 14.83
C LEU A 121 0.65 6.58 15.42
N LEU A 122 -0.67 6.71 15.45
CA LEU A 122 -1.34 7.91 15.95
C LEU A 122 -0.95 8.30 17.39
N PRO A 123 -0.82 7.36 18.36
CA PRO A 123 -0.34 7.70 19.69
C PRO A 123 1.03 8.38 19.70
N ALA A 124 1.95 7.91 18.87
CA ALA A 124 3.28 8.49 18.75
C ALA A 124 3.25 9.87 18.11
N LEU A 125 2.43 10.08 17.08
CA LEU A 125 2.22 11.39 16.47
C LEU A 125 1.70 12.41 17.49
N LEU A 126 0.79 12.02 18.39
CA LEU A 126 0.26 12.89 19.44
C LEU A 126 1.30 13.30 20.48
N GLN A 127 2.38 12.52 20.65
CA GLN A 127 3.49 12.88 21.56
C GLN A 127 4.49 13.84 20.92
N CYS A 128 4.49 13.99 19.59
CA CYS A 128 5.37 14.93 18.88
C CYS A 128 4.96 16.38 19.09
N PRO A 129 5.87 17.35 18.82
CA PRO A 129 5.50 18.74 18.68
C PRO A 129 4.45 18.92 17.58
N MET A 130 3.32 19.57 17.92
CA MET A 130 2.21 19.80 16.99
C MET A 130 2.49 21.02 16.11
N ASN A 131 3.39 20.90 15.15
CA ASN A 131 3.57 21.85 14.07
C ASN A 131 2.45 21.70 13.00
N GLU A 132 2.43 22.55 11.99
CA GLU A 132 1.41 22.49 10.94
C GLU A 132 1.38 21.16 10.18
N GLN A 133 2.54 20.55 9.95
CA GLN A 133 2.64 19.26 9.28
C GLN A 133 2.05 18.14 10.15
N ALA A 134 2.42 18.06 11.42
CA ALA A 134 1.88 17.09 12.37
C ALA A 134 0.36 17.24 12.52
N LEU A 135 -0.13 18.46 12.54
CA LEU A 135 -1.56 18.77 12.60
C LEU A 135 -2.31 18.32 11.33
N ALA A 136 -1.71 18.51 10.16
CA ALA A 136 -2.27 18.03 8.89
C ALA A 136 -2.34 16.49 8.85
N LEU A 137 -1.27 15.81 9.28
CA LEU A 137 -1.24 14.34 9.40
C LEU A 137 -2.28 13.81 10.38
N LEU A 138 -2.42 14.48 11.54
CA LEU A 138 -3.45 14.18 12.53
C LEU A 138 -4.85 14.29 11.94
N ALA A 139 -5.14 15.40 11.26
CA ALA A 139 -6.42 15.63 10.61
C ALA A 139 -6.72 14.61 9.50
N ASP A 140 -5.71 14.19 8.76
CA ASP A 140 -5.87 13.19 7.70
C ASP A 140 -6.04 11.75 8.21
N THR A 141 -5.73 11.52 9.48
CA THR A 141 -6.00 10.24 10.17
C THR A 141 -7.46 10.13 10.60
N LEU A 142 -8.11 11.26 10.80
CA LEU A 142 -9.51 11.34 11.23
C LEU A 142 -10.48 11.22 10.04
N PRO A 143 -11.70 10.71 10.26
CA PRO A 143 -12.73 10.66 9.24
C PRO A 143 -13.06 12.05 8.69
N ARG A 144 -13.18 12.18 7.35
CA ARG A 144 -13.54 13.43 6.67
C ARG A 144 -15.03 13.73 6.79
N GLN A 145 -15.48 14.06 7.98
CA GLN A 145 -16.88 14.38 8.29
C GLN A 145 -16.97 15.41 9.41
N GLN A 146 -18.18 15.83 9.74
CA GLN A 146 -18.40 16.61 10.96
C GLN A 146 -18.45 15.69 12.16
N LEU A 147 -17.63 15.98 13.17
CA LEU A 147 -17.53 15.18 14.39
C LEU A 147 -17.62 16.09 15.61
N THR A 148 -18.21 15.57 16.67
CA THR A 148 -18.13 16.21 17.98
C THR A 148 -16.73 16.02 18.57
N GLN A 149 -16.33 16.92 19.45
CA GLN A 149 -15.04 16.80 20.15
C GLN A 149 -14.89 15.46 20.88
N ARG A 150 -15.97 14.95 21.44
CA ARG A 150 -16.01 13.63 22.09
C ARG A 150 -15.73 12.49 21.12
N GLN A 151 -16.32 12.53 19.93
CA GLN A 151 -16.06 11.55 18.88
C GLN A 151 -14.62 11.61 18.38
N ILE A 152 -14.07 12.82 18.21
CA ILE A 152 -12.68 13.01 17.81
C ILE A 152 -11.74 12.43 18.88
N ALA A 153 -11.95 12.72 20.16
CA ALA A 153 -11.15 12.16 21.25
C ALA A 153 -11.21 10.61 21.26
N ALA A 154 -12.39 10.04 21.02
CA ALA A 154 -12.55 8.59 20.91
C ALA A 154 -11.78 8.00 19.72
N TYR A 155 -11.78 8.66 18.55
CA TYR A 155 -10.94 8.27 17.42
C TYR A 155 -9.44 8.36 17.72
N LEU A 156 -9.05 9.36 18.52
CA LEU A 156 -7.67 9.52 18.97
C LEU A 156 -7.27 8.50 20.06
N GLY A 157 -8.24 7.75 20.59
CA GLY A 157 -8.00 6.63 21.51
C GLY A 157 -7.95 7.00 22.97
N PHE A 158 -8.56 8.15 23.37
CA PHE A 158 -8.70 8.52 24.78
C PHE A 158 -10.12 9.03 25.11
N ALA A 159 -10.49 8.96 26.39
CA ALA A 159 -11.76 9.48 26.86
C ALA A 159 -11.75 11.01 26.83
N ALA A 160 -12.80 11.61 26.26
CA ALA A 160 -12.98 13.05 26.35
C ALA A 160 -13.14 13.46 27.81
N PRO A 161 -12.46 14.50 28.28
CA PRO A 161 -12.62 15.02 29.62
C PRO A 161 -14.09 15.38 29.94
N LYS A 162 -14.47 15.27 31.20
CA LYS A 162 -15.79 15.73 31.66
C LYS A 162 -15.93 17.23 31.37
N GLY A 163 -17.00 17.62 30.67
CA GLY A 163 -17.26 19.01 30.31
C GLY A 163 -16.92 19.40 28.86
N TYR A 164 -16.40 18.47 28.05
CA TYR A 164 -16.21 18.72 26.64
C TYR A 164 -17.54 18.87 25.91
N ALA A 165 -17.66 20.00 25.22
CA ALA A 165 -18.88 20.39 24.56
C ALA A 165 -19.29 19.44 23.44
N THR A 166 -20.58 19.26 23.24
CA THR A 166 -21.21 18.57 22.10
C THR A 166 -21.04 19.32 20.77
N LYS A 167 -20.18 20.35 20.73
CA LYS A 167 -19.89 21.15 19.54
C LYS A 167 -19.30 20.27 18.44
N THR A 168 -19.81 20.45 17.23
CA THR A 168 -19.29 19.79 16.03
C THR A 168 -18.18 20.60 15.37
N TYR A 169 -17.23 19.90 14.80
CA TYR A 169 -16.08 20.46 14.09
C TYR A 169 -16.03 19.85 12.69
N ASP A 170 -15.74 20.68 11.70
CA ASP A 170 -15.66 20.23 10.30
C ASP A 170 -14.24 19.73 9.99
N LEU A 171 -14.15 18.45 9.70
CA LEU A 171 -12.91 17.79 9.28
C LEU A 171 -12.86 17.52 7.78
N ARG A 172 -13.84 17.98 6.99
CA ARG A 172 -13.91 17.81 5.53
C ARG A 172 -13.10 18.87 4.79
N THR A 173 -13.19 20.12 5.27
CA THR A 173 -12.60 21.29 4.62
C THR A 173 -11.08 21.29 4.74
N ARG A 174 -10.39 21.68 3.65
CA ARG A 174 -8.93 21.89 3.63
C ARG A 174 -8.62 23.23 2.97
N PRO A 175 -7.78 24.08 3.58
CA PRO A 175 -7.17 23.92 4.89
C PRO A 175 -8.22 23.85 6.02
N LEU A 176 -7.85 23.23 7.15
CA LEU A 176 -8.75 23.14 8.30
C LEU A 176 -9.17 24.53 8.81
N PRO A 177 -10.46 24.73 9.19
CA PRO A 177 -10.90 25.95 9.85
C PRO A 177 -10.11 26.19 11.15
N CYS A 178 -9.79 27.45 11.47
CA CYS A 178 -9.00 27.83 12.66
C CYS A 178 -9.54 27.17 13.93
N ARG A 179 -10.84 27.21 14.13
CA ARG A 179 -11.51 26.60 15.28
C ARG A 179 -11.30 25.08 15.37
N THR A 180 -11.23 24.39 14.23
CA THR A 180 -10.94 22.96 14.17
C THR A 180 -9.47 22.68 14.50
N LYS A 181 -8.55 23.49 14.01
CA LYS A 181 -7.12 23.43 14.36
C LYS A 181 -6.90 23.60 15.86
N GLU A 182 -7.47 24.65 16.44
CA GLU A 182 -7.38 24.94 17.88
C GLU A 182 -7.90 23.78 18.72
N MET A 183 -9.02 23.19 18.34
CA MET A 183 -9.58 22.03 19.02
C MET A 183 -8.66 20.81 18.94
N LEU A 184 -8.07 20.52 17.77
CA LEU A 184 -7.12 19.42 17.61
C LEU A 184 -5.86 19.64 18.43
N LEU A 185 -5.34 20.88 18.48
CA LEU A 185 -4.21 21.25 19.32
C LEU A 185 -4.52 21.07 20.80
N ALA A 186 -5.69 21.48 21.25
CA ALA A 186 -6.15 21.28 22.62
C ALA A 186 -6.25 19.79 22.99
N LEU A 187 -6.77 18.95 22.10
CA LEU A 187 -6.84 17.50 22.31
C LEU A 187 -5.44 16.87 22.32
N ALA A 188 -4.55 17.28 21.44
CA ALA A 188 -3.16 16.81 21.45
C ALA A 188 -2.42 17.20 22.73
N ALA A 189 -2.62 18.43 23.22
CA ALA A 189 -2.08 18.85 24.51
C ALA A 189 -2.66 18.02 25.67
N HIS A 190 -3.97 17.75 25.64
CA HIS A 190 -4.65 16.96 26.66
C HIS A 190 -4.15 15.49 26.68
N SER A 191 -3.79 14.92 25.54
CA SER A 191 -3.22 13.57 25.46
C SER A 191 -1.88 13.41 26.21
N LYS A 192 -1.22 14.52 26.54
CA LYS A 192 0.05 14.57 27.31
C LYS A 192 -0.16 14.66 28.82
N LEU A 193 -1.38 14.90 29.28
CA LEU A 193 -1.75 14.90 30.70
C LEU A 193 -1.81 13.47 31.26
N PRO A 194 -1.97 13.28 32.59
CA PRO A 194 -2.06 11.95 33.21
C PRO A 194 -3.11 11.04 32.57
N GLU A 195 -4.23 11.58 32.16
CA GLU A 195 -5.32 10.87 31.49
C GLU A 195 -4.90 10.27 30.13
N GLY A 196 -3.83 10.78 29.53
CA GLY A 196 -3.24 10.29 28.30
C GLY A 196 -2.24 9.14 28.48
N GLU A 197 -2.01 8.65 29.71
CA GLU A 197 -1.06 7.55 30.00
C GLU A 197 -1.22 6.32 29.07
N PRO A 198 -2.45 5.84 28.76
CA PRO A 198 -2.60 4.73 27.84
C PRO A 198 -2.08 5.02 26.42
N LEU A 199 -2.14 6.28 25.98
CA LEU A 199 -1.60 6.69 24.67
C LEU A 199 -0.07 6.77 24.71
N ARG A 200 0.53 7.29 25.79
CA ARG A 200 1.98 7.31 25.95
C ARG A 200 2.57 5.90 25.91
N ARG A 201 1.98 4.97 26.65
CA ARG A 201 2.39 3.57 26.61
C ARG A 201 2.31 2.96 25.21
N ARG A 202 1.26 3.24 24.46
CA ARG A 202 1.13 2.80 23.06
C ARG A 202 2.17 3.47 22.14
N ALA A 203 2.48 4.73 22.37
CA ALA A 203 3.53 5.44 21.63
C ALA A 203 4.91 4.81 21.88
N GLU A 204 5.22 4.46 23.11
CA GLU A 204 6.46 3.77 23.49
C GLU A 204 6.53 2.38 22.87
N GLN A 205 5.42 1.62 22.88
CA GLN A 205 5.34 0.32 22.21
C GLN A 205 5.55 0.44 20.70
N ALA A 206 4.96 1.45 20.04
CA ALA A 206 5.16 1.68 18.62
C ALA A 206 6.65 2.03 18.33
N ARG A 207 7.27 2.87 19.16
CA ARG A 207 8.69 3.19 19.03
C ARG A 207 9.56 1.96 19.21
N ALA A 208 9.37 1.19 20.29
CA ALA A 208 10.12 -0.03 20.55
C ALA A 208 9.98 -1.05 19.39
N TYR A 209 8.80 -1.16 18.81
CA TYR A 209 8.57 -2.01 17.63
C TYR A 209 9.38 -1.55 16.40
N LEU A 210 9.45 -0.24 16.13
CA LEU A 210 10.26 0.30 15.03
C LEU A 210 11.77 0.15 15.30
N GLU A 211 12.19 0.29 16.55
CA GLU A 211 13.58 0.05 17.00
C GLU A 211 13.97 -1.43 16.82
N GLN A 212 13.10 -2.37 17.24
CA GLN A 212 13.31 -3.81 17.01
C GLN A 212 13.40 -4.17 15.54
N ALA A 213 12.64 -3.48 14.68
CA ALA A 213 12.74 -3.63 13.23
C ALA A 213 13.99 -2.96 12.65
N GLY A 214 14.84 -2.36 13.49
CA GLY A 214 16.09 -1.73 13.09
C GLY A 214 15.93 -0.46 12.25
N LEU A 215 14.77 0.20 12.34
CA LEU A 215 14.44 1.36 11.50
C LEU A 215 15.00 2.68 12.01
N THR A 216 15.53 2.70 13.22
CA THR A 216 16.12 3.90 13.84
C THR A 216 17.60 4.09 13.51
N ASN A 217 18.23 3.09 12.90
CA ASN A 217 19.67 3.09 12.64
C ASN A 217 19.96 2.95 11.14
N GLY A 218 20.44 4.02 10.53
CA GLY A 218 20.86 4.05 9.13
C GLY A 218 19.74 4.37 8.14
N PRO A 219 20.06 4.43 6.84
CA PRO A 219 19.10 4.75 5.81
C PRO A 219 18.05 3.64 5.66
N VAL A 220 16.79 4.04 5.49
CA VAL A 220 15.66 3.15 5.33
C VAL A 220 14.91 3.49 4.04
N LEU A 221 14.66 2.49 3.22
CA LEU A 221 13.80 2.60 2.05
C LEU A 221 12.44 1.98 2.39
N LEU A 222 11.46 2.84 2.66
CA LEU A 222 10.08 2.43 2.95
C LEU A 222 9.32 2.21 1.65
N VAL A 223 8.68 1.05 1.52
CA VAL A 223 7.95 0.63 0.31
C VAL A 223 6.47 0.52 0.62
N ASP A 224 5.67 1.30 -0.14
CA ASP A 224 4.21 1.33 -0.04
C ASP A 224 3.61 1.62 -1.42
N ILE A 225 2.50 0.99 -1.77
CA ILE A 225 1.70 1.29 -2.99
C ILE A 225 0.49 2.16 -2.65
N GLY A 226 0.28 2.46 -1.39
CA GLY A 226 -0.88 3.18 -0.91
C GLY A 226 -1.10 4.55 -1.56
N SER A 227 -2.34 4.95 -1.70
CA SER A 227 -2.83 6.17 -2.34
C SER A 227 -2.43 7.48 -1.65
N GLY A 228 -1.30 7.53 -0.98
CA GLY A 228 -0.80 8.75 -0.38
C GLY A 228 0.38 8.55 0.54
N ARG A 229 1.34 9.42 0.42
CA ARG A 229 2.55 9.54 1.25
C ARG A 229 2.30 9.57 2.77
N ARG A 230 1.05 9.58 3.19
CA ARG A 230 0.60 9.84 4.57
C ARG A 230 1.13 8.84 5.60
N MET A 231 1.26 7.57 5.23
CA MET A 231 1.85 6.57 6.11
C MET A 231 3.36 6.82 6.29
N LEU A 232 4.05 7.11 5.18
CA LEU A 232 5.48 7.42 5.17
C LEU A 232 5.75 8.68 5.97
N GLU A 233 4.95 9.73 5.77
CA GLU A 233 5.04 11.00 6.50
C GLU A 233 4.75 10.85 8.00
N GLN A 234 3.97 9.86 8.42
CA GLN A 234 3.75 9.56 9.85
C GLN A 234 4.90 8.80 10.50
N ILE A 235 5.61 8.00 9.73
CA ILE A 235 6.77 7.24 10.25
C ILE A 235 8.00 8.15 10.33
N THR A 236 8.21 9.03 9.33
CA THR A 236 9.47 9.75 9.15
C THR A 236 9.77 10.78 10.26
N PRO A 237 8.88 11.73 10.64
CA PRO A 237 9.25 12.78 11.59
C PRO A 237 9.42 12.32 13.05
N PRO A 238 8.59 11.37 13.56
CA PRO A 238 8.70 10.99 14.98
C PRO A 238 9.76 9.93 15.27
N PHE A 239 10.23 9.19 14.26
CA PHE A 239 10.99 7.97 14.49
C PHE A 239 12.32 7.86 13.73
N LEU A 240 12.52 8.64 12.67
CA LEU A 240 13.68 8.52 11.77
C LEU A 240 14.56 9.80 11.73
N VAL A 241 14.49 10.65 12.75
CA VAL A 241 15.39 11.81 12.92
C VAL A 241 16.50 11.46 13.89
#